data_8840f69d80e7807990822fe3e8b50d87
#
_entry.id   8840f69d80e7807990822fe3e8b50d87
#
_cell.length_a   1.000
_cell.length_b   1.000
_cell.length_c   1.000
_cell.angle_alpha   90.00
_cell.angle_beta   90.00
_cell.angle_gamma   90.00
#
_symmetry.space_group_name_H-M   'P 1'
#
loop_
_entity.id
_entity.type
_entity.pdbx_description
1 polymer ?
#
loop_
_entity_poly.entity_id
_entity_poly.type
_entity_poly.pdbx_seq_one_letter_code
_entity_poly.pdbx_strand_id
1 'polypeptide(L)'
;RAFKKAFVCSDPDLIKFGVTKKVTDVLDNAGLAYEIYSNIKPNPTIENVQTGVAAFKKSGADYLIAIGGGSSMDTAKAIGIIIANPEFEDVRSLEGVAPTKKPSIPIIAVPTTAGTAAEVTINYVITDVEKKRKFVCVDTHDIPVIAVVDPDMMSSMPKGLTASTGMDALTHAIEGYITKGAWEMTDMFHLKAIELISKNLRGACENTKEGREGMALGQYIAGMGFSNVGLGIVHSMAHALGAVYDTPHGVANAILLPTVMEYNAPCTGTKYKDIAVAMGVEGVENMSQEEYRKAAVDAVK
;
A
#
# COMPACT_ATOMS: atom_id res chain seq x y z
N ARG A 1 -24.16 -9.78 -10.67
CA ARG A 1 -24.37 -10.83 -9.66
C ARG A 1 -24.77 -10.14 -8.35
N ALA A 2 -25.83 -10.59 -7.70
CA ALA A 2 -26.11 -10.19 -6.33
C ALA A 2 -25.21 -11.02 -5.42
N PHE A 3 -24.28 -10.34 -4.71
CA PHE A 3 -23.46 -10.97 -3.67
C PHE A 3 -24.35 -11.33 -2.46
N LYS A 4 -24.00 -12.43 -1.76
CA LYS A 4 -24.84 -12.98 -0.70
C LYS A 4 -24.25 -12.81 0.69
N LYS A 5 -22.93 -13.03 0.83
CA LYS A 5 -22.25 -12.99 2.13
C LYS A 5 -20.82 -12.48 1.98
N ALA A 6 -20.46 -11.47 2.77
CA ALA A 6 -19.11 -10.94 2.82
C ALA A 6 -18.20 -11.77 3.75
N PHE A 7 -16.94 -11.92 3.35
CA PHE A 7 -15.86 -12.32 4.25
C PHE A 7 -15.03 -11.09 4.57
N VAL A 8 -15.13 -10.59 5.79
CA VAL A 8 -14.55 -9.33 6.23
C VAL A 8 -13.16 -9.60 6.83
N CYS A 9 -12.11 -9.23 6.15
CA CYS A 9 -10.72 -9.31 6.63
C CYS A 9 -10.37 -8.01 7.36
N SER A 10 -10.18 -8.09 8.68
CA SER A 10 -9.81 -6.93 9.50
C SER A 10 -8.98 -7.36 10.70
N ASP A 11 -7.97 -6.56 11.08
CA ASP A 11 -7.12 -6.92 12.21
C ASP A 11 -7.82 -6.72 13.56
N PRO A 12 -7.34 -7.39 14.64
CA PRO A 12 -7.98 -7.34 15.95
C PRO A 12 -8.05 -5.93 16.56
N ASP A 13 -7.06 -5.06 16.29
CA ASP A 13 -7.02 -3.72 16.87
C ASP A 13 -8.09 -2.82 16.23
N LEU A 14 -8.29 -2.89 14.91
CA LEU A 14 -9.35 -2.17 14.22
C LEU A 14 -10.75 -2.61 14.70
N ILE A 15 -10.91 -3.89 15.01
CA ILE A 15 -12.15 -4.41 15.59
C ILE A 15 -12.33 -3.85 17.00
N LYS A 16 -11.31 -3.95 17.85
CA LYS A 16 -11.31 -3.48 19.23
C LYS A 16 -11.59 -1.98 19.35
N PHE A 17 -11.02 -1.18 18.46
CA PHE A 17 -11.20 0.27 18.47
C PHE A 17 -12.42 0.76 17.67
N GLY A 18 -13.25 -0.16 17.16
CA GLY A 18 -14.52 0.17 16.50
C GLY A 18 -14.39 0.71 15.07
N VAL A 19 -13.20 0.65 14.47
CA VAL A 19 -13.00 1.09 13.07
C VAL A 19 -13.72 0.14 12.13
N THR A 20 -13.55 -1.17 12.31
CA THR A 20 -14.26 -2.21 11.53
C THR A 20 -15.77 -2.07 11.67
N LYS A 21 -16.26 -1.66 12.84
CA LYS A 21 -17.67 -1.47 13.12
C LYS A 21 -18.33 -0.44 12.21
N LYS A 22 -17.62 0.60 11.79
CA LYS A 22 -18.15 1.60 10.83
C LYS A 22 -18.63 0.94 9.53
N VAL A 23 -17.92 -0.09 9.06
CA VAL A 23 -18.29 -0.83 7.85
C VAL A 23 -19.34 -1.89 8.13
N THR A 24 -19.22 -2.65 9.23
CA THR A 24 -20.21 -3.68 9.56
C THR A 24 -21.57 -3.09 9.90
N ASP A 25 -21.66 -1.89 10.47
CA ASP A 25 -22.94 -1.20 10.68
C ASP A 25 -23.65 -0.88 9.34
N VAL A 26 -22.89 -0.57 8.29
CA VAL A 26 -23.45 -0.38 6.94
C VAL A 26 -24.03 -1.69 6.41
N LEU A 27 -23.31 -2.80 6.61
CA LEU A 27 -23.78 -4.13 6.20
C LEU A 27 -25.04 -4.54 6.99
N ASP A 28 -25.05 -4.34 8.31
CA ASP A 28 -26.18 -4.64 9.18
C ASP A 28 -27.42 -3.82 8.78
N ASN A 29 -27.26 -2.52 8.55
CA ASN A 29 -28.33 -1.63 8.10
C ASN A 29 -28.90 -2.01 6.72
N ALA A 30 -28.04 -2.60 5.86
CA ALA A 30 -28.45 -3.08 4.54
C ALA A 30 -28.99 -4.53 4.56
N GLY A 31 -28.97 -5.20 5.70
CA GLY A 31 -29.38 -6.61 5.84
C GLY A 31 -28.46 -7.58 5.11
N LEU A 32 -27.18 -7.22 4.92
CA LEU A 32 -26.18 -8.02 4.22
C LEU A 32 -25.44 -8.93 5.22
N ALA A 33 -25.40 -10.23 4.92
CA ALA A 33 -24.70 -11.20 5.76
C ALA A 33 -23.18 -11.06 5.62
N TYR A 34 -22.47 -11.24 6.71
CA TYR A 34 -21.00 -11.25 6.73
C TYR A 34 -20.43 -12.17 7.81
N GLU A 35 -19.15 -12.47 7.70
CA GLU A 35 -18.34 -13.14 8.71
C GLU A 35 -16.99 -12.46 8.82
N ILE A 36 -16.53 -12.18 10.05
CA ILE A 36 -15.26 -11.49 10.26
C ILE A 36 -14.13 -12.50 10.42
N TYR A 37 -13.06 -12.31 9.65
CA TYR A 37 -11.79 -12.99 9.80
C TYR A 37 -10.75 -12.03 10.37
N SER A 38 -10.30 -12.31 11.59
CA SER A 38 -9.43 -11.42 12.36
C SER A 38 -8.02 -11.96 12.60
N ASN A 39 -7.66 -13.13 12.04
CA ASN A 39 -6.28 -13.62 12.12
C ASN A 39 -5.39 -12.88 11.11
N ILE A 40 -5.37 -11.56 11.24
CA ILE A 40 -4.54 -10.64 10.47
C ILE A 40 -3.43 -10.15 11.39
N LYS A 41 -2.18 -10.22 10.92
CA LYS A 41 -1.01 -9.74 11.65
C LYS A 41 -0.26 -8.71 10.82
N PRO A 42 0.45 -7.77 11.45
CA PRO A 42 1.48 -7.01 10.77
C PRO A 42 2.43 -7.99 10.05
N ASN A 43 2.80 -7.71 8.81
CA ASN A 43 3.59 -8.63 7.99
C ASN A 43 2.90 -10.01 7.84
N PRO A 44 1.82 -10.13 7.06
CA PRO A 44 1.01 -11.35 7.00
C PRO A 44 1.85 -12.56 6.62
N THR A 45 1.63 -13.66 7.31
CA THR A 45 2.39 -14.91 7.14
C THR A 45 1.66 -15.88 6.22
N ILE A 46 2.39 -16.88 5.73
CA ILE A 46 1.81 -18.01 5.00
C ILE A 46 0.67 -18.66 5.79
N GLU A 47 0.83 -18.84 7.12
CA GLU A 47 -0.21 -19.39 8.00
C GLU A 47 -1.49 -18.53 8.03
N ASN A 48 -1.35 -17.19 8.08
CA ASN A 48 -2.52 -16.28 8.04
C ASN A 48 -3.32 -16.48 6.74
N VAL A 49 -2.63 -16.64 5.61
CA VAL A 49 -3.29 -16.89 4.32
C VAL A 49 -3.98 -18.25 4.31
N GLN A 50 -3.28 -19.31 4.73
CA GLN A 50 -3.82 -20.69 4.71
C GLN A 50 -5.04 -20.84 5.61
N THR A 51 -4.97 -20.31 6.84
CA THR A 51 -6.11 -20.32 7.77
C THR A 51 -7.27 -19.46 7.26
N GLY A 52 -6.96 -18.34 6.58
CA GLY A 52 -7.96 -17.49 5.93
C GLY A 52 -8.68 -18.19 4.78
N VAL A 53 -7.95 -18.92 3.93
CA VAL A 53 -8.54 -19.73 2.85
C VAL A 53 -9.49 -20.78 3.41
N ALA A 54 -9.08 -21.50 4.46
CA ALA A 54 -9.91 -22.50 5.12
C ALA A 54 -11.16 -21.87 5.73
N ALA A 55 -11.02 -20.72 6.40
CA ALA A 55 -12.14 -19.98 6.98
C ALA A 55 -13.12 -19.48 5.91
N PHE A 56 -12.61 -18.93 4.79
CA PHE A 56 -13.42 -18.51 3.66
C PHE A 56 -14.27 -19.66 3.10
N LYS A 57 -13.64 -20.81 2.81
CA LYS A 57 -14.35 -22.01 2.33
C LYS A 57 -15.47 -22.45 3.27
N LYS A 58 -15.24 -22.37 4.57
CA LYS A 58 -16.24 -22.73 5.60
C LYS A 58 -17.36 -21.72 5.75
N SER A 59 -17.08 -20.44 5.53
CA SER A 59 -18.04 -19.34 5.75
C SER A 59 -19.21 -19.33 4.78
N GLY A 60 -19.03 -19.88 3.58
CA GLY A 60 -20.01 -19.78 2.48
C GLY A 60 -20.09 -18.36 1.89
N ALA A 61 -19.10 -17.51 2.15
CA ALA A 61 -19.00 -16.18 1.56
C ALA A 61 -18.67 -16.24 0.07
N ASP A 62 -19.06 -15.21 -0.69
CA ASP A 62 -18.87 -15.14 -2.13
C ASP A 62 -18.13 -13.86 -2.60
N TYR A 63 -17.78 -12.97 -1.64
CA TYR A 63 -16.91 -11.82 -1.85
C TYR A 63 -16.14 -11.45 -0.57
N LEU A 64 -15.11 -10.62 -0.73
CA LEU A 64 -14.23 -10.16 0.34
C LEU A 64 -14.43 -8.67 0.60
N ILE A 65 -14.37 -8.27 1.87
CA ILE A 65 -14.19 -6.87 2.26
C ILE A 65 -12.89 -6.81 3.06
N ALA A 66 -11.89 -6.10 2.57
CA ALA A 66 -10.63 -5.89 3.26
C ALA A 66 -10.66 -4.52 3.96
N ILE A 67 -10.63 -4.52 5.30
CA ILE A 67 -10.62 -3.29 6.11
C ILE A 67 -9.30 -3.24 6.85
N GLY A 68 -8.49 -2.22 6.58
CA GLY A 68 -7.22 -2.07 7.26
C GLY A 68 -6.12 -1.45 6.39
N GLY A 69 -4.89 -1.63 6.82
CA GLY A 69 -3.70 -1.28 6.05
C GLY A 69 -3.27 -2.40 5.10
N GLY A 70 -2.02 -2.34 4.63
CA GLY A 70 -1.46 -3.32 3.71
C GLY A 70 -1.64 -4.76 4.15
N SER A 71 -1.47 -5.07 5.44
CA SER A 71 -1.59 -6.45 5.94
C SER A 71 -2.99 -7.08 5.74
N SER A 72 -4.05 -6.31 5.96
CA SER A 72 -5.42 -6.77 5.70
C SER A 72 -5.68 -6.94 4.21
N MET A 73 -5.18 -6.02 3.39
CA MET A 73 -5.32 -6.06 1.93
C MET A 73 -4.55 -7.24 1.33
N ASP A 74 -3.28 -7.40 1.71
CA ASP A 74 -2.41 -8.47 1.21
C ASP A 74 -2.95 -9.86 1.57
N THR A 75 -3.46 -10.03 2.80
CA THR A 75 -4.11 -11.27 3.21
C THR A 75 -5.37 -11.54 2.38
N ALA A 76 -6.22 -10.53 2.16
CA ALA A 76 -7.45 -10.68 1.38
C ALA A 76 -7.16 -11.00 -0.10
N LYS A 77 -6.16 -10.35 -0.70
CA LYS A 77 -5.71 -10.63 -2.07
C LYS A 77 -5.23 -12.07 -2.22
N ALA A 78 -4.35 -12.52 -1.31
CA ALA A 78 -3.88 -13.90 -1.33
C ALA A 78 -5.02 -14.92 -1.18
N ILE A 79 -5.95 -14.71 -0.24
CA ILE A 79 -7.13 -15.56 -0.08
C ILE A 79 -7.95 -15.59 -1.36
N GLY A 80 -8.26 -14.42 -1.92
CA GLY A 80 -9.11 -14.29 -3.09
C GLY A 80 -8.53 -14.97 -4.35
N ILE A 81 -7.22 -14.85 -4.57
CA ILE A 81 -6.51 -15.50 -5.67
C ILE A 81 -6.52 -17.01 -5.50
N ILE A 82 -6.20 -17.53 -4.30
CA ILE A 82 -6.15 -18.98 -4.04
C ILE A 82 -7.54 -19.62 -4.18
N ILE A 83 -8.59 -18.98 -3.68
CA ILE A 83 -9.96 -19.48 -3.81
C ILE A 83 -10.38 -19.59 -5.27
N ALA A 84 -10.00 -18.61 -6.12
CA ALA A 84 -10.31 -18.61 -7.54
C ALA A 84 -9.41 -19.56 -8.35
N ASN A 85 -8.17 -19.80 -7.89
CA ASN A 85 -7.14 -20.61 -8.55
C ASN A 85 -6.56 -21.65 -7.57
N PRO A 86 -7.31 -22.73 -7.25
CA PRO A 86 -6.93 -23.67 -6.19
C PRO A 86 -5.65 -24.46 -6.48
N GLU A 87 -5.16 -24.46 -7.71
CA GLU A 87 -3.86 -25.02 -8.08
C GLU A 87 -2.69 -24.28 -7.42
N PHE A 88 -2.91 -23.06 -6.92
CA PHE A 88 -1.96 -22.26 -6.16
C PHE A 88 -2.24 -22.26 -4.65
N GLU A 89 -2.78 -23.34 -4.09
CA GLU A 89 -3.15 -23.43 -2.67
C GLU A 89 -1.96 -23.16 -1.72
N ASP A 90 -0.75 -23.58 -2.10
CA ASP A 90 0.47 -23.13 -1.42
C ASP A 90 0.81 -21.71 -1.90
N VAL A 91 0.65 -20.73 -1.00
CA VAL A 91 0.90 -19.32 -1.32
C VAL A 91 2.32 -19.03 -1.82
N ARG A 92 3.31 -19.90 -1.49
CA ARG A 92 4.67 -19.80 -2.03
C ARG A 92 4.72 -19.91 -3.55
N SER A 93 3.78 -20.63 -4.14
CA SER A 93 3.67 -20.79 -5.60
C SER A 93 3.23 -19.52 -6.32
N LEU A 94 2.78 -18.51 -5.57
CA LEU A 94 2.37 -17.20 -6.08
C LEU A 94 3.48 -16.17 -6.07
N GLU A 95 4.71 -16.52 -5.60
CA GLU A 95 5.84 -15.61 -5.59
C GLU A 95 6.19 -15.12 -6.99
N GLY A 96 6.44 -13.81 -7.13
CA GLY A 96 6.68 -13.17 -8.41
C GLY A 96 5.41 -13.04 -9.24
N VAL A 97 5.50 -13.26 -10.53
CA VAL A 97 4.37 -13.25 -11.46
C VAL A 97 3.91 -14.68 -11.69
N ALA A 98 2.91 -15.12 -10.96
CA ALA A 98 2.34 -16.46 -11.13
C ALA A 98 1.35 -16.52 -12.31
N PRO A 99 1.29 -17.64 -13.05
CA PRO A 99 0.40 -17.77 -14.19
C PRO A 99 -1.03 -18.14 -13.76
N THR A 100 -1.65 -17.30 -12.92
CA THR A 100 -3.05 -17.46 -12.54
C THR A 100 -3.96 -17.27 -13.76
N LYS A 101 -5.11 -17.95 -13.76
CA LYS A 101 -6.01 -17.97 -14.92
C LYS A 101 -7.33 -17.25 -14.67
N LYS A 102 -7.68 -17.07 -13.40
CA LYS A 102 -8.97 -16.51 -13.02
C LYS A 102 -8.78 -15.30 -12.13
N PRO A 103 -9.58 -14.24 -12.32
CA PRO A 103 -9.62 -13.13 -11.36
C PRO A 103 -9.92 -13.64 -9.94
N SER A 104 -9.37 -12.94 -8.96
CA SER A 104 -9.67 -13.13 -7.55
C SER A 104 -11.18 -13.15 -7.31
N ILE A 105 -11.60 -13.76 -6.21
CA ILE A 105 -12.91 -13.48 -5.64
C ILE A 105 -13.00 -11.96 -5.46
N PRO A 106 -14.15 -11.33 -5.82
CA PRO A 106 -14.27 -9.86 -5.76
C PRO A 106 -13.91 -9.30 -4.38
N ILE A 107 -13.07 -8.29 -4.37
CA ILE A 107 -12.59 -7.60 -3.16
C ILE A 107 -13.11 -6.17 -3.17
N ILE A 108 -13.76 -5.75 -2.08
CA ILE A 108 -14.02 -4.35 -1.74
C ILE A 108 -12.97 -3.95 -0.71
N ALA A 109 -12.14 -2.99 -1.05
CA ALA A 109 -11.04 -2.54 -0.20
C ALA A 109 -11.40 -1.23 0.50
N VAL A 110 -11.23 -1.19 1.82
CA VAL A 110 -11.48 -0.01 2.68
C VAL A 110 -10.20 0.28 3.47
N PRO A 111 -9.27 1.07 2.90
CA PRO A 111 -8.00 1.36 3.57
C PRO A 111 -8.19 2.22 4.81
N THR A 112 -7.44 1.89 5.86
CA THR A 112 -7.37 2.66 7.11
C THR A 112 -6.01 3.30 7.32
N THR A 113 -5.09 3.12 6.38
CA THR A 113 -3.77 3.76 6.35
C THR A 113 -3.58 4.49 5.02
N ALA A 114 -2.80 5.56 5.04
CA ALA A 114 -2.44 6.33 3.85
C ALA A 114 -0.95 6.10 3.51
N GLY A 115 -0.66 4.96 2.90
CA GLY A 115 0.74 4.58 2.61
C GLY A 115 0.87 3.58 1.47
N THR A 116 0.42 2.36 1.67
CA THR A 116 0.70 1.21 0.79
C THR A 116 -0.02 1.24 -0.54
N ALA A 117 -1.15 1.93 -0.63
CA ALA A 117 -2.05 1.91 -1.78
C ALA A 117 -2.47 0.49 -2.24
N ALA A 118 -2.49 -0.48 -1.31
CA ALA A 118 -2.81 -1.87 -1.64
C ALA A 118 -4.22 -2.05 -2.21
N GLU A 119 -5.10 -1.07 -2.00
CA GLU A 119 -6.45 -1.02 -2.56
C GLU A 119 -6.49 -0.79 -4.08
N VAL A 120 -5.37 -0.43 -4.71
CA VAL A 120 -5.30 -0.10 -6.14
C VAL A 120 -4.14 -0.77 -6.87
N THR A 121 -3.33 -1.56 -6.17
CA THR A 121 -2.11 -2.18 -6.72
C THR A 121 -2.27 -3.65 -7.05
N ILE A 122 -1.38 -4.16 -7.93
CA ILE A 122 -1.29 -5.57 -8.32
C ILE A 122 -0.40 -6.40 -7.39
N ASN A 123 0.12 -5.80 -6.32
CA ASN A 123 1.09 -6.46 -5.46
C ASN A 123 0.45 -6.87 -4.13
N TYR A 124 0.94 -7.95 -3.55
CA TYR A 124 0.78 -8.29 -2.15
C TYR A 124 2.03 -8.97 -1.62
N VAL A 125 2.32 -8.79 -0.34
CA VAL A 125 3.58 -9.22 0.28
C VAL A 125 3.27 -10.20 1.42
N ILE A 126 3.88 -11.38 1.36
CA ILE A 126 3.70 -12.44 2.35
C ILE A 126 5.04 -12.75 3.01
N THR A 127 5.01 -13.05 4.30
CA THR A 127 6.18 -13.41 5.09
C THR A 127 6.31 -14.92 5.21
N ASP A 128 7.43 -15.45 4.74
CA ASP A 128 7.86 -16.81 5.01
C ASP A 128 8.71 -16.79 6.29
N VAL A 129 8.08 -17.16 7.41
CA VAL A 129 8.71 -17.15 8.73
C VAL A 129 9.83 -18.18 8.83
N GLU A 130 9.69 -19.35 8.17
CA GLU A 130 10.69 -20.41 8.17
C GLU A 130 11.98 -19.97 7.46
N LYS A 131 11.83 -19.31 6.32
CA LYS A 131 12.96 -18.79 5.51
C LYS A 131 13.41 -17.40 5.91
N LYS A 132 12.75 -16.79 6.92
CA LYS A 132 13.01 -15.40 7.39
C LYS A 132 13.09 -14.39 6.24
N ARG A 133 12.13 -14.46 5.32
CA ARG A 133 12.08 -13.55 4.18
C ARG A 133 10.64 -13.12 3.86
N LYS A 134 10.52 -11.96 3.27
CA LYS A 134 9.30 -11.52 2.61
C LYS A 134 9.40 -11.83 1.11
N PHE A 135 8.29 -12.22 0.51
CA PHE A 135 8.20 -12.37 -0.92
C PHE A 135 7.01 -11.59 -1.46
N VAL A 136 7.21 -11.04 -2.64
CA VAL A 136 6.21 -10.24 -3.34
C VAL A 136 5.51 -11.12 -4.36
N CYS A 137 4.19 -11.08 -4.35
CA CYS A 137 3.33 -11.64 -5.38
C CYS A 137 2.81 -10.50 -6.25
N VAL A 138 2.79 -10.72 -7.56
CA VAL A 138 2.36 -9.73 -8.55
C VAL A 138 1.34 -10.37 -9.47
N ASP A 139 0.10 -9.89 -9.44
CA ASP A 139 -0.98 -10.44 -10.24
C ASP A 139 -2.03 -9.39 -10.58
N THR A 140 -2.25 -9.13 -11.86
CA THR A 140 -3.30 -8.20 -12.31
C THR A 140 -4.71 -8.68 -11.94
N HIS A 141 -4.87 -9.95 -11.62
CA HIS A 141 -6.12 -10.54 -11.18
C HIS A 141 -6.50 -10.25 -9.72
N ASP A 142 -5.59 -9.68 -8.92
CA ASP A 142 -5.83 -9.42 -7.49
C ASP A 142 -6.31 -8.01 -7.18
N ILE A 143 -6.33 -7.11 -8.16
CA ILE A 143 -6.76 -5.72 -7.94
C ILE A 143 -8.19 -5.71 -7.40
N PRO A 144 -8.44 -5.04 -6.24
CA PRO A 144 -9.79 -4.87 -5.73
C PRO A 144 -10.74 -4.26 -6.76
N VAL A 145 -11.96 -4.79 -6.84
CA VAL A 145 -12.97 -4.29 -7.80
C VAL A 145 -13.56 -2.95 -7.38
N ILE A 146 -13.48 -2.62 -6.08
CA ILE A 146 -13.89 -1.33 -5.51
C ILE A 146 -12.87 -0.94 -4.44
N ALA A 147 -12.40 0.30 -4.48
CA ALA A 147 -11.66 0.94 -3.40
C ALA A 147 -12.51 2.06 -2.79
N VAL A 148 -12.80 1.97 -1.50
CA VAL A 148 -13.50 2.98 -0.72
C VAL A 148 -12.46 3.77 0.07
N VAL A 149 -11.93 4.81 -0.56
CA VAL A 149 -10.86 5.65 0.03
C VAL A 149 -11.52 6.79 0.78
N ASP A 150 -11.85 6.53 2.05
CA ASP A 150 -12.51 7.46 2.94
C ASP A 150 -11.52 7.98 3.99
N PRO A 151 -11.20 9.29 4.01
CA PRO A 151 -10.29 9.87 4.99
C PRO A 151 -10.73 9.65 6.45
N ASP A 152 -12.03 9.55 6.71
CA ASP A 152 -12.56 9.29 8.06
C ASP A 152 -12.19 7.88 8.57
N MET A 153 -11.96 6.93 7.67
CA MET A 153 -11.44 5.60 8.04
C MET A 153 -9.97 5.63 8.45
N MET A 154 -9.23 6.66 8.05
CA MET A 154 -7.80 6.86 8.33
C MET A 154 -7.55 7.79 9.53
N SER A 155 -8.57 8.51 10.01
CA SER A 155 -8.46 9.55 11.04
C SER A 155 -8.05 9.03 12.43
N SER A 156 -8.21 7.72 12.67
CA SER A 156 -7.82 7.07 13.92
C SER A 156 -6.35 6.62 13.97
N MET A 157 -5.60 6.78 12.88
CA MET A 157 -4.16 6.44 12.88
C MET A 157 -3.40 7.31 13.89
N PRO A 158 -2.58 6.70 14.78
CA PRO A 158 -1.65 7.44 15.62
C PRO A 158 -0.64 8.25 14.79
N LYS A 159 -0.15 9.37 15.34
CA LYS A 159 0.80 10.26 14.66
C LYS A 159 2.03 9.55 14.08
N GLY A 160 2.64 8.63 14.84
CA GLY A 160 3.80 7.86 14.37
C GLY A 160 3.49 6.95 13.18
N LEU A 161 2.33 6.30 13.19
CA LEU A 161 1.89 5.47 12.06
C LEU A 161 1.54 6.35 10.84
N THR A 162 0.89 7.48 11.05
CA THR A 162 0.60 8.45 9.98
C THR A 162 1.89 8.95 9.31
N ALA A 163 2.90 9.30 10.10
CA ALA A 163 4.18 9.77 9.57
C ALA A 163 4.89 8.66 8.77
N SER A 164 5.01 7.45 9.34
CA SER A 164 5.72 6.36 8.69
C SER A 164 5.03 5.87 7.42
N THR A 165 3.70 5.72 7.43
CA THR A 165 2.96 5.33 6.22
C THR A 165 2.96 6.43 5.16
N GLY A 166 2.93 7.71 5.57
CA GLY A 166 3.04 8.83 4.64
C GLY A 166 4.41 8.93 3.98
N MET A 167 5.48 8.64 4.70
CA MET A 167 6.83 8.54 4.13
C MET A 167 6.97 7.33 3.19
N ASP A 168 6.27 6.23 3.48
CA ASP A 168 6.13 5.10 2.56
C ASP A 168 5.48 5.54 1.24
N ALA A 169 4.36 6.25 1.31
CA ALA A 169 3.68 6.79 0.12
C ALA A 169 4.57 7.76 -0.67
N LEU A 170 5.34 8.62 0.01
CA LEU A 170 6.30 9.50 -0.66
C LEU A 170 7.41 8.70 -1.35
N THR A 171 7.91 7.65 -0.70
CA THR A 171 8.92 6.75 -1.28
C THR A 171 8.38 6.05 -2.52
N HIS A 172 7.14 5.54 -2.48
CA HIS A 172 6.46 4.96 -3.64
C HIS A 172 6.44 5.94 -4.81
N ALA A 173 6.02 7.19 -4.57
CA ALA A 173 5.91 8.19 -5.61
C ALA A 173 7.27 8.58 -6.20
N ILE A 174 8.29 8.77 -5.37
CA ILE A 174 9.65 9.13 -5.83
C ILE A 174 10.30 7.96 -6.58
N GLU A 175 10.29 6.75 -6.02
CA GLU A 175 10.87 5.58 -6.70
C GLU A 175 10.13 5.24 -7.99
N GLY A 176 8.80 5.29 -7.99
CA GLY A 176 8.01 5.10 -9.19
C GLY A 176 8.28 6.14 -10.29
N TYR A 177 8.59 7.38 -9.90
CA TYR A 177 8.96 8.44 -10.85
C TYR A 177 10.34 8.22 -11.49
N ILE A 178 11.31 7.74 -10.72
CA ILE A 178 12.70 7.57 -11.22
C ILE A 178 13.02 6.16 -11.73
N THR A 179 12.12 5.19 -11.54
CA THR A 179 12.37 3.82 -12.03
C THR A 179 12.55 3.77 -13.55
N LYS A 180 13.27 2.75 -14.04
CA LYS A 180 13.52 2.58 -15.47
C LYS A 180 12.26 2.28 -16.29
N GLY A 181 11.22 1.77 -15.65
CA GLY A 181 9.92 1.50 -16.27
C GLY A 181 9.01 2.73 -16.39
N ALA A 182 9.41 3.88 -15.81
CA ALA A 182 8.60 5.09 -15.79
C ALA A 182 8.39 5.66 -17.21
N TRP A 183 7.21 6.22 -17.46
CA TRP A 183 6.82 6.84 -18.71
C TRP A 183 5.79 7.95 -18.45
N GLU A 184 5.44 8.72 -19.46
CA GLU A 184 4.71 9.99 -19.32
C GLU A 184 3.41 9.87 -18.50
N MET A 185 2.63 8.82 -18.70
CA MET A 185 1.36 8.64 -17.95
C MET A 185 1.62 8.36 -16.46
N THR A 186 2.58 7.51 -16.12
CA THR A 186 2.90 7.22 -14.73
C THR A 186 3.62 8.38 -14.06
N ASP A 187 4.41 9.14 -14.81
CA ASP A 187 5.08 10.34 -14.33
C ASP A 187 4.08 11.41 -13.84
N MET A 188 2.93 11.57 -14.55
CA MET A 188 1.85 12.47 -14.11
C MET A 188 1.30 12.06 -12.73
N PHE A 189 1.05 10.76 -12.51
CA PHE A 189 0.57 10.27 -11.23
C PHE A 189 1.61 10.49 -10.12
N HIS A 190 2.86 10.16 -10.37
CA HIS A 190 3.89 10.26 -9.36
C HIS A 190 4.18 11.71 -8.96
N LEU A 191 4.29 12.64 -9.90
CA LEU A 191 4.50 14.06 -9.59
C LEU A 191 3.32 14.65 -8.81
N LYS A 192 2.08 14.30 -9.19
CA LYS A 192 0.90 14.73 -8.44
C LYS A 192 0.85 14.12 -7.05
N ALA A 193 1.26 12.87 -6.88
CA ALA A 193 1.34 12.22 -5.58
C ALA A 193 2.40 12.91 -4.69
N ILE A 194 3.60 13.20 -5.21
CA ILE A 194 4.65 13.92 -4.48
C ILE A 194 4.13 15.27 -3.98
N GLU A 195 3.49 16.05 -4.84
CA GLU A 195 2.89 17.35 -4.48
C GLU A 195 1.89 17.20 -3.33
N LEU A 196 0.92 16.31 -3.47
CA LEU A 196 -0.13 16.11 -2.48
C LEU A 196 0.42 15.63 -1.14
N ILE A 197 1.33 14.64 -1.15
CA ILE A 197 1.91 14.06 0.06
C ILE A 197 2.77 15.11 0.79
N SER A 198 3.65 15.80 0.06
CA SER A 198 4.53 16.83 0.64
C SER A 198 3.74 17.96 1.30
N LYS A 199 2.64 18.37 0.69
CA LYS A 199 1.77 19.43 1.20
C LYS A 199 0.97 19.01 2.44
N ASN A 200 0.54 17.74 2.51
CA ASN A 200 -0.50 17.31 3.44
C ASN A 200 0.01 16.43 4.59
N LEU A 201 1.20 15.81 4.48
CA LEU A 201 1.68 14.85 5.47
C LEU A 201 1.77 15.45 6.89
N ARG A 202 2.29 16.67 7.03
CA ARG A 202 2.39 17.34 8.33
C ARG A 202 1.00 17.59 8.94
N GLY A 203 0.05 18.09 8.13
CA GLY A 203 -1.33 18.28 8.56
C GLY A 203 -2.03 16.96 8.93
N ALA A 204 -1.77 15.89 8.19
CA ALA A 204 -2.28 14.56 8.55
C ALA A 204 -1.71 14.05 9.89
N CYS A 205 -0.43 14.31 10.17
CA CYS A 205 0.19 13.98 11.46
C CYS A 205 -0.42 14.77 12.63
N GLU A 206 -0.98 15.93 12.35
CA GLU A 206 -1.74 16.76 13.31
C GLU A 206 -3.24 16.44 13.31
N ASN A 207 -3.63 15.43 12.51
CA ASN A 207 -5.00 14.96 12.33
C ASN A 207 -5.97 16.04 11.81
N THR A 208 -5.48 16.95 10.96
CA THR A 208 -6.37 17.89 10.26
C THR A 208 -7.16 17.18 9.16
N LYS A 209 -8.36 17.66 8.91
CA LYS A 209 -9.23 17.08 7.87
C LYS A 209 -8.58 17.18 6.49
N GLU A 210 -8.08 18.34 6.13
CA GLU A 210 -7.40 18.61 4.86
C GLU A 210 -6.15 17.73 4.69
N GLY A 211 -5.38 17.55 5.78
CA GLY A 211 -4.23 16.66 5.78
C GLY A 211 -4.61 15.22 5.52
N ARG A 212 -5.65 14.70 6.17
CA ARG A 212 -6.15 13.34 5.95
C ARG A 212 -6.69 13.14 4.53
N GLU A 213 -7.49 14.07 4.03
CA GLU A 213 -8.01 14.04 2.65
C GLU A 213 -6.86 14.05 1.62
N GLY A 214 -5.89 14.96 1.80
CA GLY A 214 -4.74 15.05 0.89
C GLY A 214 -3.85 13.81 0.91
N MET A 215 -3.63 13.20 2.07
CA MET A 215 -2.87 11.97 2.19
C MET A 215 -3.60 10.76 1.61
N ALA A 216 -4.91 10.64 1.85
CA ALA A 216 -5.74 9.60 1.28
C ALA A 216 -5.68 9.60 -0.26
N LEU A 217 -5.82 10.78 -0.86
CA LEU A 217 -5.74 10.93 -2.31
C LEU A 217 -4.30 10.75 -2.83
N GLY A 218 -3.31 11.33 -2.16
CA GLY A 218 -1.90 11.30 -2.59
C GLY A 218 -1.35 9.88 -2.65
N GLN A 219 -1.58 9.07 -1.62
CA GLN A 219 -1.13 7.67 -1.59
C GLN A 219 -1.84 6.83 -2.67
N TYR A 220 -3.13 7.04 -2.88
CA TYR A 220 -3.90 6.33 -3.91
C TYR A 220 -3.36 6.62 -5.32
N ILE A 221 -3.09 7.90 -5.62
CA ILE A 221 -2.49 8.30 -6.90
C ILE A 221 -1.08 7.71 -7.06
N ALA A 222 -0.26 7.68 -6.00
CA ALA A 222 1.03 7.01 -6.02
C ALA A 222 0.89 5.53 -6.42
N GLY A 223 -0.10 4.85 -5.86
CA GLY A 223 -0.43 3.46 -6.18
C GLY A 223 -0.80 3.23 -7.64
N MET A 224 -1.61 4.13 -8.21
CA MET A 224 -1.95 4.10 -9.64
C MET A 224 -0.70 4.22 -10.52
N GLY A 225 0.32 4.95 -10.08
CA GLY A 225 1.59 5.09 -10.78
C GLY A 225 2.47 3.84 -10.65
N PHE A 226 2.94 3.55 -9.43
CA PHE A 226 3.99 2.54 -9.23
C PHE A 226 3.51 1.10 -9.51
N SER A 227 2.23 0.83 -9.40
CA SER A 227 1.67 -0.48 -9.74
C SER A 227 1.92 -0.88 -11.22
N ASN A 228 2.18 0.10 -12.08
CA ASN A 228 2.45 -0.12 -13.50
C ASN A 228 3.95 -0.19 -13.85
N VAL A 229 4.85 0.33 -13.00
CA VAL A 229 6.26 0.52 -13.36
C VAL A 229 7.24 -0.05 -12.35
N GLY A 230 6.75 -0.40 -11.16
CA GLY A 230 7.59 -0.91 -10.07
C GLY A 230 8.30 0.19 -9.28
N LEU A 231 9.16 -0.23 -8.39
CA LEU A 231 9.86 0.60 -7.41
C LEU A 231 11.40 0.50 -7.61
N GLY A 232 12.17 0.70 -6.54
CA GLY A 232 13.62 0.77 -6.62
C GLY A 232 14.35 0.19 -5.40
N ILE A 233 15.55 0.73 -5.15
CA ILE A 233 16.50 0.22 -4.15
C ILE A 233 15.98 0.43 -2.74
N VAL A 234 15.27 1.53 -2.44
CA VAL A 234 14.74 1.81 -1.10
C VAL A 234 13.84 0.68 -0.64
N HIS A 235 12.84 0.33 -1.45
CA HIS A 235 11.91 -0.77 -1.12
C HIS A 235 12.60 -2.12 -1.03
N SER A 236 13.57 -2.41 -1.92
CA SER A 236 14.35 -3.65 -1.86
C SER A 236 15.10 -3.79 -0.53
N MET A 237 15.74 -2.71 -0.06
CA MET A 237 16.45 -2.68 1.21
C MET A 237 15.48 -2.71 2.40
N ALA A 238 14.37 -1.98 2.34
CA ALA A 238 13.37 -1.93 3.41
C ALA A 238 12.70 -3.31 3.64
N HIS A 239 12.46 -4.07 2.58
CA HIS A 239 11.95 -5.45 2.69
C HIS A 239 12.94 -6.34 3.44
N ALA A 240 14.24 -6.23 3.14
CA ALA A 240 15.27 -7.00 3.83
C ALA A 240 15.36 -6.63 5.32
N LEU A 241 15.34 -5.34 5.66
CA LEU A 241 15.32 -4.86 7.04
C LEU A 241 14.08 -5.36 7.81
N GLY A 242 12.91 -5.30 7.18
CA GLY A 242 11.68 -5.81 7.77
C GLY A 242 11.69 -7.33 7.97
N ALA A 243 12.30 -8.08 7.07
CA ALA A 243 12.36 -9.56 7.19
C ALA A 243 13.33 -10.03 8.27
N VAL A 244 14.46 -9.34 8.46
CA VAL A 244 15.54 -9.76 9.37
C VAL A 244 15.38 -9.16 10.77
N TYR A 245 14.95 -7.90 10.86
CA TYR A 245 14.92 -7.12 12.10
C TYR A 245 13.51 -6.70 12.53
N ASP A 246 12.48 -7.12 11.79
CA ASP A 246 11.08 -6.70 12.01
C ASP A 246 10.89 -5.16 12.04
N THR A 247 11.75 -4.45 11.29
CA THR A 247 11.67 -2.99 11.17
C THR A 247 10.36 -2.61 10.50
N PRO A 248 9.58 -1.68 11.07
CA PRO A 248 8.36 -1.20 10.43
C PRO A 248 8.64 -0.64 9.04
N HIS A 249 7.88 -1.06 8.03
CA HIS A 249 8.17 -0.82 6.62
C HIS A 249 8.35 0.67 6.28
N GLY A 250 7.40 1.51 6.68
CA GLY A 250 7.47 2.95 6.41
C GLY A 250 8.62 3.65 7.14
N VAL A 251 9.03 3.15 8.31
CA VAL A 251 10.21 3.66 9.03
C VAL A 251 11.49 3.31 8.27
N ALA A 252 11.61 2.06 7.80
CA ALA A 252 12.75 1.65 6.99
C ALA A 252 12.87 2.49 5.71
N ASN A 253 11.75 2.71 5.01
CA ASN A 253 11.71 3.56 3.81
C ASN A 253 12.14 5.00 4.14
N ALA A 254 11.62 5.60 5.21
CA ALA A 254 11.95 6.96 5.60
C ALA A 254 13.45 7.16 5.89
N ILE A 255 14.08 6.18 6.56
CA ILE A 255 15.52 6.23 6.89
C ILE A 255 16.37 6.08 5.63
N LEU A 256 15.99 5.19 4.72
CA LEU A 256 16.78 4.85 3.54
C LEU A 256 16.63 5.87 2.41
N LEU A 257 15.45 6.47 2.26
CA LEU A 257 15.09 7.29 1.10
C LEU A 257 16.11 8.41 0.81
N PRO A 258 16.51 9.28 1.74
CA PRO A 258 17.43 10.38 1.42
C PRO A 258 18.77 9.88 0.90
N THR A 259 19.35 8.86 1.56
CA THR A 259 20.65 8.29 1.17
C THR A 259 20.59 7.62 -0.20
N VAL A 260 19.52 6.88 -0.49
CA VAL A 260 19.35 6.24 -1.80
C VAL A 260 19.06 7.28 -2.88
N MET A 261 18.37 8.36 -2.56
CA MET A 261 18.19 9.48 -3.50
C MET A 261 19.54 10.11 -3.88
N GLU A 262 20.42 10.35 -2.90
CA GLU A 262 21.80 10.84 -3.18
C GLU A 262 22.56 9.88 -4.09
N TYR A 263 22.47 8.58 -3.83
CA TYR A 263 23.10 7.54 -4.66
C TYR A 263 22.56 7.52 -6.10
N ASN A 264 21.24 7.65 -6.28
CA ASN A 264 20.58 7.61 -7.57
C ASN A 264 20.72 8.90 -8.38
N ALA A 265 20.95 10.05 -7.72
CA ALA A 265 20.95 11.37 -8.36
C ALA A 265 21.74 11.48 -9.67
N PRO A 266 22.97 10.92 -9.78
CA PRO A 266 23.75 11.00 -11.04
C PRO A 266 23.07 10.35 -12.24
N CYS A 267 22.19 9.37 -12.03
CA CYS A 267 21.58 8.55 -13.08
C CYS A 267 20.16 8.98 -13.46
N THR A 268 19.60 10.04 -12.86
CA THR A 268 18.19 10.43 -12.99
C THR A 268 17.94 11.60 -13.96
N GLY A 269 18.97 12.05 -14.70
CA GLY A 269 18.81 13.18 -15.62
C GLY A 269 18.32 14.44 -14.90
N THR A 270 17.19 14.98 -15.36
CA THR A 270 16.53 16.16 -14.78
C THR A 270 15.38 15.83 -13.80
N LYS A 271 15.07 14.58 -13.57
CA LYS A 271 13.89 14.17 -12.79
C LYS A 271 13.86 14.74 -11.36
N TYR A 272 15.02 14.99 -10.75
CA TYR A 272 15.07 15.60 -9.41
C TYR A 272 14.69 17.09 -9.42
N LYS A 273 14.78 17.77 -10.58
CA LYS A 273 14.22 19.11 -10.73
C LYS A 273 12.71 19.09 -10.53
N ASP A 274 12.04 18.15 -11.20
CA ASP A 274 10.59 17.99 -11.12
C ASP A 274 10.15 17.56 -9.71
N ILE A 275 10.91 16.66 -9.06
CA ILE A 275 10.65 16.27 -7.66
C ILE A 275 10.75 17.49 -6.74
N ALA A 276 11.80 18.31 -6.86
CA ALA A 276 11.98 19.52 -6.04
C ALA A 276 10.80 20.49 -6.22
N VAL A 277 10.37 20.73 -7.47
CA VAL A 277 9.20 21.56 -7.77
C VAL A 277 7.94 20.98 -7.14
N ALA A 278 7.67 19.67 -7.31
CA ALA A 278 6.50 19.01 -6.75
C ALA A 278 6.47 19.06 -5.22
N MET A 279 7.64 19.05 -4.58
CA MET A 279 7.78 19.21 -3.12
C MET A 279 7.66 20.67 -2.63
N GLY A 280 7.50 21.63 -3.55
CA GLY A 280 7.32 23.04 -3.22
C GLY A 280 8.61 23.80 -2.94
N VAL A 281 9.77 23.31 -3.43
CA VAL A 281 11.04 24.05 -3.35
C VAL A 281 10.95 25.27 -4.26
N GLU A 282 11.26 26.46 -3.73
CA GLU A 282 11.26 27.70 -4.49
C GLU A 282 12.56 27.91 -5.29
N GLY A 283 12.48 28.62 -6.40
CA GLY A 283 13.63 29.04 -7.20
C GLY A 283 14.33 27.91 -8.00
N VAL A 284 13.71 26.74 -8.08
CA VAL A 284 14.30 25.56 -8.76
C VAL A 284 14.66 25.83 -10.22
N GLU A 285 13.94 26.72 -10.88
CA GLU A 285 14.17 27.10 -12.28
C GLU A 285 15.55 27.76 -12.52
N ASN A 286 16.13 28.36 -11.47
CA ASN A 286 17.43 29.05 -11.50
C ASN A 286 18.57 28.17 -10.97
N MET A 287 18.28 26.96 -10.51
CA MET A 287 19.27 26.06 -9.92
C MET A 287 20.04 25.27 -10.98
N SER A 288 21.33 25.09 -10.75
CA SER A 288 22.13 24.10 -11.45
C SER A 288 21.65 22.68 -11.15
N GLN A 289 22.12 21.72 -11.93
CA GLN A 289 21.75 20.30 -11.73
C GLN A 289 22.18 19.79 -10.35
N GLU A 290 23.33 20.19 -9.85
CA GLU A 290 23.81 19.82 -8.52
C GLU A 290 22.92 20.43 -7.43
N GLU A 291 22.56 21.71 -7.57
CA GLU A 291 21.71 22.42 -6.60
C GLU A 291 20.31 21.83 -6.52
N TYR A 292 19.62 21.59 -7.64
CA TYR A 292 18.27 21.03 -7.56
C TYR A 292 18.25 19.56 -7.11
N ARG A 293 19.30 18.77 -7.41
CA ARG A 293 19.43 17.41 -6.88
C ARG A 293 19.57 17.42 -5.37
N LYS A 294 20.42 18.31 -4.85
CA LYS A 294 20.58 18.52 -3.40
C LYS A 294 19.27 19.02 -2.78
N ALA A 295 18.62 20.00 -3.39
CA ALA A 295 17.37 20.57 -2.88
C ALA A 295 16.23 19.52 -2.79
N ALA A 296 16.11 18.63 -3.79
CA ALA A 296 15.14 17.53 -3.75
C ALA A 296 15.39 16.57 -2.58
N VAL A 297 16.64 16.21 -2.31
CA VAL A 297 17.02 15.35 -1.19
C VAL A 297 16.78 16.06 0.15
N ASP A 298 17.17 17.33 0.25
CA ASP A 298 16.98 18.11 1.48
C ASP A 298 15.50 18.35 1.80
N ALA A 299 14.65 18.46 0.79
CA ALA A 299 13.20 18.56 0.98
C ALA A 299 12.56 17.28 1.57
N VAL A 300 13.19 16.13 1.35
CA VAL A 300 12.75 14.84 1.94
C VAL A 300 13.22 14.72 3.39
N LYS A 301 14.39 15.24 3.75
CA LYS A 301 14.95 15.22 5.12
C LYS A 301 14.14 16.09 6.09
#